data_1500e1cdbe0a0afd435b9578b79b6f05
#
_entry.id   1500e1cdbe0a0afd435b9578b79b6f05
#
_cell.length_a   1.000
_cell.length_b   1.000
_cell.length_c   1.000
_cell.angle_alpha   90.00
_cell.angle_beta   90.00
_cell.angle_gamma   90.00
#
_symmetry.space_group_name_H-M   'P 1'
#
loop_
_entity.id
_entity.type
_entity.pdbx_description
1 polymer ?
#
loop_
_entity_poly.entity_id
_entity_poly.type
_entity_poly.pdbx_seq_one_letter_code
_entity_poly.pdbx_strand_id
1 'polypeptide(L)'
;MENTKSNKISIAHNKNDKIETILMNLLRGSGVSGLKGIEYIKDEKYIRPLLDCTRIEIENYCSNQKLNPRIDKTNFDNSYTRNKVRNVVIPYIKKEFNPNIIDTLSRLSDLVKEEENYVQKQVEKAYNEMLISEKFIVENITNNEDVLLN
;
A
#
# COMPACT_ATOMS: atom_id res chain seq x y z
N MET A 1 16.56 -15.93 -5.56
CA MET A 1 16.00 -15.73 -6.92
C MET A 1 16.89 -16.32 -8.01
N GLU A 2 18.20 -16.19 -7.91
CA GLU A 2 19.14 -16.71 -8.92
C GLU A 2 19.01 -18.22 -9.15
N ASN A 3 18.84 -19.01 -8.09
CA ASN A 3 18.71 -20.48 -8.19
C ASN A 3 17.40 -20.96 -8.83
N THR A 4 16.38 -20.12 -8.90
CA THR A 4 15.05 -20.50 -9.43
C THR A 4 14.71 -19.80 -10.74
N LYS A 5 15.58 -18.91 -11.24
CA LYS A 5 15.32 -18.03 -12.41
C LYS A 5 14.01 -17.24 -12.30
N SER A 6 13.53 -17.01 -11.09
CA SER A 6 12.29 -16.29 -10.82
C SER A 6 12.53 -14.79 -10.81
N ASN A 7 11.62 -14.01 -11.39
CA ASN A 7 11.68 -12.55 -11.41
C ASN A 7 10.74 -11.89 -10.39
N LYS A 8 9.90 -12.65 -9.71
CA LYS A 8 8.95 -12.18 -8.69
C LYS A 8 9.01 -13.03 -7.42
N ILE A 9 8.70 -12.41 -6.28
CA ILE A 9 8.52 -13.08 -4.99
C ILE A 9 7.07 -12.86 -4.56
N SER A 10 6.33 -13.94 -4.35
CA SER A 10 4.98 -13.89 -3.81
C SER A 10 5.02 -13.86 -2.29
N ILE A 11 4.28 -12.92 -1.68
CA ILE A 11 4.13 -12.78 -0.23
C ILE A 11 2.66 -12.98 0.11
N ALA A 12 2.38 -13.83 1.10
CA ALA A 12 1.03 -14.23 1.49
C ALA A 12 0.32 -13.20 2.42
N HIS A 13 0.56 -11.91 2.21
CA HIS A 13 -0.24 -10.88 2.88
C HIS A 13 -1.68 -10.94 2.38
N ASN A 14 -2.63 -10.82 3.30
CA ASN A 14 -4.05 -10.86 3.04
C ASN A 14 -4.75 -9.54 3.42
N LYS A 15 -6.07 -9.47 3.22
CA LYS A 15 -6.89 -8.29 3.52
C LYS A 15 -6.78 -7.85 4.99
N ASN A 16 -6.77 -8.79 5.92
CA ASN A 16 -6.62 -8.48 7.34
C ASN A 16 -5.26 -7.84 7.65
N ASP A 17 -4.16 -8.33 7.02
CA ASP A 17 -2.83 -7.74 7.16
C ASP A 17 -2.78 -6.29 6.65
N LYS A 18 -3.48 -5.98 5.54
CA LYS A 18 -3.63 -4.62 5.02
C LYS A 18 -4.29 -3.72 6.06
N ILE A 19 -5.39 -4.18 6.68
CA ILE A 19 -6.13 -3.41 7.68
C ILE A 19 -5.34 -3.23 8.98
N GLU A 20 -4.64 -4.27 9.45
CA GLU A 20 -3.72 -4.15 10.57
C GLU A 20 -2.67 -3.06 10.33
N THR A 21 -2.10 -3.02 9.13
CA THR A 21 -1.10 -2.02 8.75
C THR A 21 -1.69 -0.62 8.74
N ILE A 22 -2.89 -0.43 8.20
CA ILE A 22 -3.61 0.87 8.21
C ILE A 22 -3.81 1.35 9.64
N LEU A 23 -4.35 0.50 10.51
CA LEU A 23 -4.59 0.85 11.92
C LEU A 23 -3.27 1.17 12.65
N MET A 24 -2.23 0.39 12.43
CA MET A 24 -0.92 0.66 13.03
C MET A 24 -0.34 1.99 12.57
N ASN A 25 -0.48 2.34 11.30
CA ASN A 25 -0.04 3.60 10.75
C ASN A 25 -0.84 4.78 11.33
N LEU A 26 -2.17 4.64 11.40
CA LEU A 26 -3.05 5.63 12.02
C LEU A 26 -2.68 5.89 13.49
N LEU A 27 -2.48 4.82 14.29
CA LEU A 27 -2.10 4.91 15.69
C LEU A 27 -0.72 5.53 15.92
N ARG A 28 0.16 5.48 14.92
CA ARG A 28 1.49 6.12 14.94
C ARG A 28 1.47 7.56 14.46
N GLY A 29 0.32 8.07 13.99
CA GLY A 29 0.20 9.43 13.49
C GLY A 29 0.74 9.61 12.08
N SER A 30 0.71 8.57 11.24
CA SER A 30 1.08 8.72 9.84
C SER A 30 0.11 9.63 9.09
N GLY A 31 0.62 10.36 8.08
CA GLY A 31 -0.22 11.12 7.16
C GLY A 31 -1.13 10.23 6.30
N VAL A 32 -1.85 10.86 5.35
CA VAL A 32 -2.83 10.20 4.47
C VAL A 32 -2.22 9.01 3.73
N SER A 33 -0.96 9.12 3.27
CA SER A 33 -0.25 8.03 2.58
C SER A 33 -0.14 6.74 3.41
N GLY A 34 -0.11 6.83 4.73
CA GLY A 34 -0.13 5.65 5.62
C GLY A 34 -1.44 4.86 5.58
N LEU A 35 -2.55 5.49 5.15
CA LEU A 35 -3.85 4.85 5.03
C LEU A 35 -3.98 3.96 3.78
N LYS A 36 -3.04 4.02 2.85
CA LYS A 36 -2.97 3.08 1.72
C LYS A 36 -2.74 1.64 2.18
N GLY A 37 -2.11 1.47 3.34
CA GLY A 37 -1.75 0.17 3.88
C GLY A 37 -0.70 -0.56 3.05
N ILE A 38 -0.98 -1.81 2.69
CA ILE A 38 -0.07 -2.66 1.91
C ILE A 38 -0.45 -2.58 0.43
N GLU A 39 0.55 -2.43 -0.44
CA GLU A 39 0.38 -2.41 -1.91
C GLU A 39 0.44 -3.81 -2.50
N TYR A 40 -0.21 -4.03 -3.67
CA TYR A 40 -0.18 -5.31 -4.38
C TYR A 40 1.19 -5.66 -4.92
N ILE A 41 1.91 -4.66 -5.39
CA ILE A 41 3.26 -4.79 -5.94
C ILE A 41 4.16 -3.79 -5.23
N LYS A 42 5.34 -4.24 -4.85
CA LYS A 42 6.37 -3.38 -4.30
C LYS A 42 7.71 -3.64 -4.98
N ASP A 43 8.40 -2.55 -5.37
CA ASP A 43 9.73 -2.57 -6.01
C ASP A 43 9.75 -3.48 -7.27
N GLU A 44 8.63 -3.56 -7.99
CA GLU A 44 8.41 -4.43 -9.16
C GLU A 44 8.77 -5.91 -8.92
N LYS A 45 9.13 -6.29 -7.73
CA LYS A 45 9.66 -7.58 -7.34
C LYS A 45 8.71 -8.37 -6.43
N TYR A 46 8.09 -7.71 -5.48
CA TYR A 46 7.22 -8.34 -4.49
C TYR A 46 5.77 -8.25 -4.93
N ILE A 47 5.09 -9.37 -5.02
CA ILE A 47 3.65 -9.42 -5.36
C ILE A 47 2.86 -10.03 -4.21
N ARG A 48 1.61 -9.58 -4.02
CA ARG A 48 0.72 -10.03 -2.94
C ARG A 48 -0.64 -10.45 -3.48
N PRO A 49 -0.74 -11.66 -4.04
CA PRO A 49 -1.93 -12.12 -4.75
C PRO A 49 -3.15 -12.36 -3.84
N LEU A 50 -2.96 -12.49 -2.51
CA LEU A 50 -4.03 -12.75 -1.56
C LEU A 50 -4.54 -11.49 -0.87
N LEU A 51 -4.15 -10.28 -1.32
CA LEU A 51 -4.43 -9.04 -0.60
C LEU A 51 -5.91 -8.68 -0.52
N ASP A 52 -6.74 -9.22 -1.41
CA ASP A 52 -8.21 -9.06 -1.38
C ASP A 52 -8.94 -10.16 -0.62
N CYS A 53 -8.25 -11.27 -0.33
CA CYS A 53 -8.82 -12.37 0.41
C CYS A 53 -8.80 -12.06 1.92
N THR A 54 -9.91 -12.30 2.59
CA THR A 54 -9.95 -12.27 4.04
C THR A 54 -9.27 -13.51 4.63
N ARG A 55 -8.83 -13.41 5.87
CA ARG A 55 -8.25 -14.55 6.59
C ARG A 55 -9.23 -15.71 6.68
N ILE A 56 -10.52 -15.45 6.89
CA ILE A 56 -11.56 -16.46 6.98
C ILE A 56 -11.71 -17.22 5.65
N GLU A 57 -11.71 -16.52 4.52
CA GLU A 57 -11.76 -17.15 3.20
C GLU A 57 -10.57 -18.08 2.95
N ILE A 58 -9.36 -17.64 3.36
CA ILE A 58 -8.15 -18.45 3.24
C ILE A 58 -8.23 -19.70 4.14
N GLU A 59 -8.66 -19.54 5.39
CA GLU A 59 -8.82 -20.65 6.33
C GLU A 59 -9.87 -21.66 5.85
N ASN A 60 -10.99 -21.19 5.31
CA ASN A 60 -12.02 -22.03 4.68
C ASN A 60 -11.48 -22.78 3.46
N TYR A 61 -10.70 -22.11 2.60
CA TYR A 61 -10.06 -22.77 1.47
C TYR A 61 -9.12 -23.88 1.93
N CYS A 62 -8.26 -23.60 2.91
CA CYS A 62 -7.33 -24.59 3.47
C CYS A 62 -8.08 -25.80 4.05
N SER A 63 -9.17 -25.57 4.77
CA SER A 63 -10.02 -26.62 5.32
C SER A 63 -10.66 -27.49 4.23
N ASN A 64 -11.25 -26.85 3.21
CA ASN A 64 -11.88 -27.56 2.09
C ASN A 64 -10.89 -28.40 1.29
N GLN A 65 -9.67 -27.92 1.14
CA GLN A 65 -8.59 -28.64 0.47
C GLN A 65 -7.83 -29.60 1.39
N LYS A 66 -8.28 -29.76 2.66
CA LYS A 66 -7.64 -30.62 3.69
C LYS A 66 -6.15 -30.29 3.89
N LEU A 67 -5.76 -29.03 3.69
CA LEU A 67 -4.44 -28.54 4.01
C LEU A 67 -4.32 -28.36 5.53
N ASN A 68 -3.21 -28.78 6.11
CA ASN A 68 -2.92 -28.63 7.54
C ASN A 68 -1.88 -27.52 7.76
N PRO A 69 -2.28 -26.22 7.71
CA PRO A 69 -1.33 -25.13 7.92
C PRO A 69 -0.81 -25.17 9.35
N ARG A 70 0.49 -24.95 9.52
CA ARG A 70 1.08 -24.77 10.84
C ARG A 70 0.73 -23.40 11.38
N ILE A 71 0.20 -23.37 12.60
CA ILE A 71 -0.09 -22.14 13.32
C ILE A 71 1.12 -21.81 14.19
N ASP A 72 1.73 -20.65 13.95
CA ASP A 72 2.80 -20.14 14.80
C ASP A 72 2.20 -19.65 16.12
N LYS A 73 2.68 -20.18 17.24
CA LYS A 73 2.22 -19.82 18.59
C LYS A 73 2.49 -18.35 18.93
N THR A 74 3.50 -17.72 18.31
CA THR A 74 3.80 -16.31 18.52
C THR A 74 2.70 -15.38 18.04
N ASN A 75 1.78 -15.85 17.18
CA ASN A 75 0.61 -15.09 16.74
C ASN A 75 -0.35 -14.71 17.89
N PHE A 76 -0.29 -15.42 19.01
CA PHE A 76 -1.13 -15.16 20.19
C PHE A 76 -0.43 -14.27 21.23
N ASP A 77 0.84 -13.92 21.02
CA ASP A 77 1.59 -13.04 21.90
C ASP A 77 1.25 -11.57 21.64
N ASN A 78 0.43 -10.99 22.51
CA ASN A 78 -0.01 -9.59 22.42
C ASN A 78 1.04 -8.58 22.90
N SER A 79 2.26 -8.99 23.26
CA SER A 79 3.38 -8.06 23.48
C SER A 79 3.76 -7.32 22.19
N TYR A 80 3.58 -7.96 21.04
CA TYR A 80 3.76 -7.37 19.73
C TYR A 80 2.58 -6.48 19.32
N THR A 81 2.84 -5.23 18.96
CA THR A 81 1.81 -4.25 18.58
C THR A 81 0.87 -4.77 17.50
N ARG A 82 1.40 -5.48 16.49
CA ARG A 82 0.58 -6.05 15.40
C ARG A 82 -0.40 -7.10 15.92
N ASN A 83 0.07 -7.99 16.79
CA ASN A 83 -0.80 -8.99 17.40
C ASN A 83 -1.86 -8.34 18.31
N LYS A 84 -1.50 -7.29 19.05
CA LYS A 84 -2.46 -6.54 19.86
C LYS A 84 -3.54 -5.89 18.99
N VAL A 85 -3.18 -5.31 17.84
CA VAL A 85 -4.16 -4.78 16.87
C VAL A 85 -5.07 -5.88 16.35
N ARG A 86 -4.51 -7.03 15.94
CA ARG A 86 -5.23 -8.20 15.43
C ARG A 86 -6.17 -8.83 16.44
N ASN A 87 -5.67 -9.09 17.65
CA ASN A 87 -6.34 -9.93 18.63
C ASN A 87 -7.23 -9.15 19.60
N VAL A 88 -7.00 -7.83 19.75
CA VAL A 88 -7.71 -6.98 20.72
C VAL A 88 -8.43 -5.84 20.03
N VAL A 89 -7.72 -4.98 19.28
CA VAL A 89 -8.29 -3.73 18.77
C VAL A 89 -9.35 -4.01 17.69
N ILE A 90 -9.01 -4.80 16.68
CA ILE A 90 -9.96 -5.12 15.59
C ILE A 90 -11.20 -5.85 16.12
N PRO A 91 -11.11 -6.88 16.97
CA PRO A 91 -12.28 -7.52 17.57
C PRO A 91 -13.13 -6.55 18.40
N TYR A 92 -12.51 -5.66 19.18
CA TYR A 92 -13.21 -4.64 19.94
C TYR A 92 -13.99 -3.68 19.03
N ILE A 93 -13.33 -3.14 17.98
CA ILE A 93 -14.02 -2.26 17.02
C ILE A 93 -15.18 -2.99 16.33
N LYS A 94 -14.98 -4.25 15.93
CA LYS A 94 -16.05 -5.06 15.30
C LYS A 94 -17.26 -5.20 16.20
N LYS A 95 -17.04 -5.45 17.49
CA LYS A 95 -18.10 -5.71 18.46
C LYS A 95 -18.84 -4.43 18.85
N GLU A 96 -18.11 -3.36 19.15
CA GLU A 96 -18.68 -2.18 19.82
C GLU A 96 -19.02 -1.04 18.83
N PHE A 97 -18.42 -1.00 17.63
CA PHE A 97 -18.57 0.13 16.71
C PHE A 97 -19.03 -0.27 15.32
N ASN A 98 -18.30 -1.15 14.64
CA ASN A 98 -18.58 -1.50 13.24
C ASN A 98 -18.19 -2.94 12.92
N PRO A 99 -19.14 -3.87 12.82
CA PRO A 99 -18.85 -5.28 12.49
C PRO A 99 -18.15 -5.44 11.12
N ASN A 100 -18.33 -4.48 10.21
CA ASN A 100 -17.75 -4.48 8.86
C ASN A 100 -16.47 -3.63 8.75
N ILE A 101 -15.76 -3.37 9.84
CA ILE A 101 -14.58 -2.47 9.86
C ILE A 101 -13.51 -2.88 8.85
N ILE A 102 -13.32 -4.18 8.60
CA ILE A 102 -12.34 -4.69 7.62
C ILE A 102 -12.65 -4.16 6.22
N ASP A 103 -13.90 -4.29 5.77
CA ASP A 103 -14.32 -3.84 4.45
C ASP A 103 -14.37 -2.30 4.37
N THR A 104 -14.77 -1.65 5.46
CA THR A 104 -14.78 -0.19 5.54
C THR A 104 -13.39 0.40 5.37
N LEU A 105 -12.39 -0.11 6.09
CA LEU A 105 -11.00 0.35 5.95
C LEU A 105 -10.36 -0.07 4.63
N SER A 106 -10.76 -1.21 4.07
CA SER A 106 -10.29 -1.61 2.74
C SER A 106 -10.74 -0.60 1.68
N ARG A 107 -12.04 -0.24 1.66
CA ARG A 107 -12.57 0.79 0.76
C ARG A 107 -11.91 2.15 0.95
N LEU A 108 -11.72 2.58 2.21
CA LEU A 108 -10.99 3.82 2.51
C LEU A 108 -9.59 3.81 1.90
N SER A 109 -8.86 2.70 2.06
CA SER A 109 -7.53 2.53 1.49
C SER A 109 -7.53 2.66 -0.04
N ASP A 110 -8.54 2.12 -0.70
CA ASP A 110 -8.64 2.15 -2.16
C ASP A 110 -8.96 3.57 -2.65
N LEU A 111 -9.86 4.29 -1.96
CA LEU A 111 -10.13 5.72 -2.23
C LEU A 111 -8.87 6.59 -2.05
N VAL A 112 -8.13 6.40 -0.96
CA VAL A 112 -6.89 7.14 -0.70
C VAL A 112 -5.85 6.90 -1.81
N LYS A 113 -5.76 5.68 -2.34
CA LYS A 113 -4.87 5.37 -3.48
C LYS A 113 -5.29 6.11 -4.75
N GLU A 114 -6.59 6.15 -5.03
CA GLU A 114 -7.12 6.86 -6.20
C GLU A 114 -6.86 8.36 -6.11
N GLU A 115 -7.10 8.97 -4.95
CA GLU A 115 -6.82 10.39 -4.69
C GLU A 115 -5.33 10.70 -4.84
N GLU A 116 -4.45 9.88 -4.26
CA GLU A 116 -3.00 10.08 -4.37
C GLU A 116 -2.52 9.95 -5.82
N ASN A 117 -3.02 8.95 -6.55
CA ASN A 117 -2.70 8.78 -7.97
C ASN A 117 -3.15 9.99 -8.80
N TYR A 118 -4.31 10.56 -8.48
CA TYR A 118 -4.78 11.78 -9.14
C TYR A 118 -3.84 12.96 -8.84
N VAL A 119 -3.53 13.20 -7.57
CA VAL A 119 -2.61 14.26 -7.15
C VAL A 119 -1.25 14.09 -7.81
N GLN A 120 -0.69 12.87 -7.80
CA GLN A 120 0.60 12.59 -8.43
C GLN A 120 0.61 12.93 -9.92
N LYS A 121 -0.43 12.58 -10.66
CA LYS A 121 -0.56 12.95 -12.08
C LYS A 121 -0.62 14.47 -12.30
N GLN A 122 -1.30 15.21 -11.40
CA GLN A 122 -1.33 16.68 -11.50
C GLN A 122 0.04 17.29 -11.20
N VAL A 123 0.76 16.76 -10.21
CA VAL A 123 2.13 17.18 -9.89
C VAL A 123 3.07 16.92 -11.08
N GLU A 124 3.02 15.73 -11.67
CA GLU A 124 3.84 15.39 -12.86
C GLU A 124 3.53 16.28 -14.04
N LYS A 125 2.25 16.58 -14.28
CA LYS A 125 1.83 17.50 -15.34
C LYS A 125 2.39 18.90 -15.10
N ALA A 126 2.18 19.46 -13.91
CA ALA A 126 2.68 20.78 -13.57
C ALA A 126 4.21 20.87 -13.65
N TYR A 127 4.92 19.84 -13.19
CA TYR A 127 6.37 19.76 -13.28
C TYR A 127 6.87 19.75 -14.72
N ASN A 128 6.24 18.99 -15.61
CA ASN A 128 6.60 18.94 -17.02
C ASN A 128 6.31 20.27 -17.73
N GLU A 129 5.21 20.95 -17.40
CA GLU A 129 4.89 22.29 -17.93
C GLU A 129 5.95 23.32 -17.49
N MET A 130 6.41 23.28 -16.25
CA MET A 130 7.50 24.13 -15.76
C MET A 130 8.82 23.87 -16.50
N LEU A 131 9.20 22.61 -16.71
CA LEU A 131 10.42 22.24 -17.42
C LEU A 131 10.42 22.74 -18.87
N ILE A 132 9.28 22.69 -19.55
CA ILE A 132 9.13 23.18 -20.92
C ILE A 132 9.31 24.68 -20.92
N SER A 133 8.73 25.43 -20.00
CA SER A 133 8.87 26.88 -19.90
C SER A 133 10.31 27.32 -19.61
N GLU A 134 11.02 26.59 -18.72
CA GLU A 134 12.44 26.86 -18.46
C GLU A 134 13.32 26.66 -19.69
N LYS A 135 13.14 25.56 -20.41
CA LYS A 135 13.88 25.31 -21.64
C LYS A 135 13.63 26.42 -22.70
N PHE A 136 12.36 26.83 -22.85
CA PHE A 136 12.00 27.89 -23.77
C PHE A 136 12.64 29.25 -23.41
N ILE A 137 12.72 29.57 -22.11
CA ILE A 137 13.39 30.79 -21.63
C ILE A 137 14.88 30.70 -21.87
N VAL A 138 15.55 29.60 -21.57
CA VAL A 138 17.00 29.43 -21.77
C VAL A 138 17.35 29.52 -23.27
N GLU A 139 16.60 28.83 -24.13
CA GLU A 139 16.82 28.90 -25.60
C GLU A 139 16.65 30.33 -26.18
N ASN A 140 15.68 31.10 -25.68
CA ASN A 140 15.50 32.49 -26.12
C ASN A 140 16.59 33.43 -25.59
N ILE A 141 17.13 33.19 -24.39
CA ILE A 141 18.26 34.00 -23.87
C ILE A 141 19.52 33.70 -24.66
N THR A 142 19.86 32.45 -24.91
CA THR A 142 21.06 32.08 -25.70
C THR A 142 21.01 32.60 -27.14
N ASN A 143 19.86 32.51 -27.81
CA ASN A 143 19.68 33.02 -29.16
C ASN A 143 19.76 34.56 -29.24
N ASN A 144 19.40 35.28 -28.17
CA ASN A 144 19.53 36.73 -28.10
C ASN A 144 20.95 37.22 -27.79
N GLU A 145 21.77 36.44 -27.08
CA GLU A 145 23.19 36.76 -26.85
C GLU A 145 24.00 36.67 -28.14
N ASP A 146 23.68 35.74 -29.05
CA ASP A 146 24.34 35.62 -30.35
C ASP A 146 24.04 36.79 -31.30
N VAL A 147 22.96 37.55 -31.07
CA VAL A 147 22.56 38.73 -31.87
C VAL A 147 23.24 40.02 -31.37
N LEU A 148 23.71 40.05 -30.14
CA LEU A 148 24.40 41.22 -29.54
C LEU A 148 25.92 41.24 -29.74
N LEU A 149 26.49 40.17 -30.34
CA LEU A 149 27.94 40.03 -30.60
C LEU A 149 28.33 40.19 -32.08
N ASN A 150 27.41 40.55 -32.96
CA ASN A 150 27.63 40.92 -34.34
C ASN A 150 27.24 42.39 -34.61
#